data_6493f1955a884691466edc21e96b649c
#
_entry.id   6493f1955a884691466edc21e96b649c
#
_cell.length_a   1.000
_cell.length_b   1.000
_cell.length_c   1.000
_cell.angle_alpha   90.00
_cell.angle_beta   90.00
_cell.angle_gamma   90.00
#
_symmetry.space_group_name_H-M   'P 1'
#
loop_
_entity.id
_entity.type
_entity.pdbx_description
1 polymer ?
#
loop_
_entity_poly.entity_id
_entity_poly.type
_entity_poly.pdbx_seq_one_letter_code
_entity_poly.pdbx_strand_id
1 'polypeptide(L)'
;FDGKELVKSGLDEMRRTLRETEPQRPSNILTTLQGAELRATAEHRHAEAPKLISLLKGDLDWIVMKALEKDRTRRYETANGLAMDVQHYLNSEPVSARQPSRRYRFRKLVSRNKIVFIAGGLVLLSLLVGLGLSTWLFFRERAARHEQMILREKAELAEQRAEAREKINQAAIYVHQGKFDEASQLLGEVKSPLPKPSFDGVLAYRTVGEWLALQGRWAESAARYLGLMEIDKLDPWGAVTLDYQACGVVLVESHEYAPYQQFCGATMDVFGTTTKGDAAGRILKTCLLLPPDEKLLARLQPLGEQAEKFFVSYGHGSDFGWATIPSSLWRYRLGDFGPAAERCRRGLDEKDNTTAQTATLRVILAMSCHRQGQADEAGSQLAKARAVIEAQFKTGLEHGNSSLGMWYDWVFARILLREATALIGDGSGAAAVPKQP
;
A
#
# COMPACT_ATOMS: atom_id res chain seq x y z
N PHE A 1 -42.26 -70.63 -23.69
CA PHE A 1 -42.53 -71.47 -24.85
C PHE A 1 -44.05 -71.41 -25.13
N ASP A 2 -44.46 -71.34 -26.42
CA ASP A 2 -45.88 -71.47 -26.80
C ASP A 2 -46.27 -72.94 -26.75
N GLY A 3 -47.17 -73.31 -25.87
CA GLY A 3 -47.62 -74.68 -25.70
C GLY A 3 -48.24 -75.24 -26.94
N LYS A 4 -48.89 -74.42 -27.78
CA LYS A 4 -49.52 -74.89 -29.05
C LYS A 4 -48.48 -75.24 -30.13
N GLU A 5 -47.39 -74.43 -30.19
CA GLU A 5 -46.28 -74.74 -31.12
C GLU A 5 -45.48 -75.97 -30.65
N LEU A 6 -45.24 -76.08 -29.36
CA LEU A 6 -44.54 -77.22 -28.76
C LEU A 6 -45.29 -78.59 -29.02
N VAL A 7 -46.60 -78.58 -28.91
CA VAL A 7 -47.43 -79.81 -29.24
C VAL A 7 -47.42 -80.16 -30.73
N LYS A 8 -47.37 -79.18 -31.61
CA LYS A 8 -47.30 -79.34 -33.05
C LYS A 8 -45.94 -79.87 -33.55
N SER A 9 -44.86 -79.62 -32.86
CA SER A 9 -43.49 -79.98 -33.27
C SER A 9 -43.13 -81.48 -33.05
N GLY A 10 -43.98 -82.23 -32.41
CA GLY A 10 -43.73 -83.63 -32.08
C GLY A 10 -42.97 -83.82 -30.75
N LEU A 11 -43.14 -85.05 -30.16
CA LEU A 11 -42.64 -85.32 -28.81
C LEU A 11 -41.10 -85.17 -28.64
N ASP A 12 -40.36 -85.56 -29.67
CA ASP A 12 -38.87 -85.51 -29.56
C ASP A 12 -38.33 -84.14 -29.76
N GLU A 13 -38.88 -83.32 -30.63
CA GLU A 13 -38.53 -81.92 -30.79
C GLU A 13 -38.97 -81.05 -29.56
N MET A 14 -40.15 -81.38 -29.03
CA MET A 14 -40.63 -80.80 -27.78
C MET A 14 -39.65 -81.08 -26.62
N ARG A 15 -39.20 -82.34 -26.49
CA ARG A 15 -38.22 -82.74 -25.47
C ARG A 15 -36.88 -81.99 -25.66
N ARG A 16 -36.42 -81.85 -26.90
CA ARG A 16 -35.19 -81.18 -27.26
C ARG A 16 -35.29 -79.68 -26.90
N THR A 17 -36.37 -79.01 -27.32
CA THR A 17 -36.63 -77.64 -27.06
C THR A 17 -36.71 -77.36 -25.55
N LEU A 18 -37.44 -78.20 -24.81
CA LEU A 18 -37.52 -78.05 -23.35
C LEU A 18 -36.19 -78.29 -22.64
N ARG A 19 -35.27 -79.05 -23.19
CA ARG A 19 -33.97 -79.36 -22.63
C ARG A 19 -32.89 -78.31 -22.97
N GLU A 20 -32.89 -77.90 -24.26
CA GLU A 20 -31.76 -77.12 -24.79
C GLU A 20 -32.02 -75.61 -24.91
N THR A 21 -33.30 -75.25 -25.19
CA THR A 21 -33.62 -73.82 -25.42
C THR A 21 -33.89 -73.10 -24.12
N GLU A 22 -33.17 -72.01 -23.87
CA GLU A 22 -33.41 -71.16 -22.69
C GLU A 22 -34.75 -70.44 -22.79
N PRO A 23 -35.59 -70.41 -21.74
CA PRO A 23 -36.85 -69.70 -21.74
C PRO A 23 -36.61 -68.17 -21.70
N GLN A 24 -37.48 -67.45 -22.40
CA GLN A 24 -37.46 -66.03 -22.33
C GLN A 24 -37.96 -65.53 -20.94
N ARG A 25 -37.42 -64.37 -20.50
CA ARG A 25 -37.88 -63.72 -19.25
C ARG A 25 -39.37 -63.41 -19.36
N PRO A 26 -40.13 -63.55 -18.27
CA PRO A 26 -41.57 -63.24 -18.27
C PRO A 26 -41.85 -61.78 -18.70
N SER A 27 -41.07 -60.82 -18.26
CA SER A 27 -41.23 -59.45 -18.69
C SER A 27 -41.00 -59.25 -20.19
N ASN A 28 -40.05 -60.00 -20.79
CA ASN A 28 -39.78 -59.92 -22.22
C ASN A 28 -40.92 -60.54 -23.03
N ILE A 29 -41.47 -61.67 -22.59
CA ILE A 29 -42.62 -62.29 -23.24
C ILE A 29 -43.81 -61.30 -23.27
N LEU A 30 -44.08 -60.62 -22.14
CA LEU A 30 -45.16 -59.61 -22.10
C LEU A 30 -44.89 -58.42 -23.04
N THR A 31 -43.63 -58.02 -23.21
CA THR A 31 -43.30 -56.92 -24.14
C THR A 31 -43.41 -57.32 -25.61
N THR A 32 -43.38 -58.65 -25.97
CA THR A 32 -43.57 -59.16 -27.36
C THR A 32 -45.06 -59.31 -27.68
N LEU A 33 -45.93 -59.45 -26.68
CA LEU A 33 -47.38 -59.51 -26.91
C LEU A 33 -47.90 -58.18 -27.41
N GLN A 34 -48.72 -58.23 -28.46
CA GLN A 34 -49.26 -56.98 -29.05
C GLN A 34 -50.79 -56.90 -28.87
N GLY A 35 -51.24 -55.57 -28.71
CA GLY A 35 -52.65 -55.22 -28.79
C GLY A 35 -53.57 -55.92 -27.81
N ALA A 36 -54.49 -56.75 -28.32
CA ALA A 36 -55.54 -57.44 -27.57
C ALA A 36 -55.05 -58.48 -26.57
N GLU A 37 -53.99 -59.22 -26.94
CA GLU A 37 -53.43 -60.32 -26.10
C GLU A 37 -52.77 -59.78 -24.84
N LEU A 38 -52.00 -58.71 -24.97
CA LEU A 38 -51.39 -58.03 -23.81
C LEU A 38 -52.44 -57.45 -22.86
N ARG A 39 -53.48 -56.84 -23.43
CA ARG A 39 -54.58 -56.31 -22.63
C ARG A 39 -55.38 -57.42 -21.91
N ALA A 40 -55.74 -58.48 -22.60
CA ALA A 40 -56.42 -59.62 -21.99
C ALA A 40 -55.58 -60.28 -20.87
N THR A 41 -54.29 -60.43 -21.10
CA THR A 41 -53.36 -60.91 -20.06
C THR A 41 -53.24 -60.01 -18.85
N ALA A 42 -53.26 -58.72 -19.07
CA ALA A 42 -53.21 -57.73 -18.00
C ALA A 42 -54.54 -57.66 -17.21
N GLU A 43 -55.66 -57.69 -17.89
CA GLU A 43 -57.01 -57.73 -17.28
C GLU A 43 -57.17 -58.99 -16.40
N HIS A 44 -56.78 -60.18 -16.89
CA HIS A 44 -56.78 -61.42 -16.09
C HIS A 44 -55.94 -61.35 -14.84
N ARG A 45 -54.94 -60.38 -14.76
CA ARG A 45 -54.08 -60.11 -13.61
C ARG A 45 -54.50 -58.92 -12.84
N HIS A 46 -55.65 -58.29 -13.13
CA HIS A 46 -56.15 -57.11 -12.49
C HIS A 46 -55.15 -55.96 -12.48
N ALA A 47 -54.38 -55.81 -13.57
CA ALA A 47 -53.35 -54.81 -13.68
C ALA A 47 -53.35 -54.19 -15.08
N GLU A 48 -52.90 -52.92 -15.17
CA GLU A 48 -52.63 -52.31 -16.47
C GLU A 48 -51.37 -52.92 -17.10
N ALA A 49 -51.32 -53.07 -18.42
CA ALA A 49 -50.22 -53.72 -19.13
C ALA A 49 -48.82 -53.14 -18.81
N PRO A 50 -48.59 -51.82 -18.80
CA PRO A 50 -47.30 -51.23 -18.41
C PRO A 50 -46.90 -51.54 -16.96
N LYS A 51 -47.88 -51.52 -16.06
CA LYS A 51 -47.71 -51.83 -14.66
C LYS A 51 -47.34 -53.31 -14.44
N LEU A 52 -48.01 -54.22 -15.15
CA LEU A 52 -47.73 -55.65 -15.11
C LEU A 52 -46.30 -55.96 -15.59
N ILE A 53 -45.88 -55.35 -16.70
CA ILE A 53 -44.51 -55.49 -17.20
C ILE A 53 -43.50 -54.96 -16.18
N SER A 54 -43.78 -53.78 -15.58
CA SER A 54 -42.92 -53.19 -14.55
C SER A 54 -42.81 -54.03 -13.28
N LEU A 55 -43.90 -54.70 -12.87
CA LEU A 55 -43.90 -55.61 -11.70
C LEU A 55 -43.06 -56.86 -11.94
N LEU A 56 -43.14 -57.45 -13.15
CA LEU A 56 -42.36 -58.65 -13.52
C LEU A 56 -40.89 -58.33 -13.74
N LYS A 57 -40.62 -57.18 -14.35
CA LYS A 57 -39.25 -56.76 -14.67
C LYS A 57 -38.43 -56.56 -13.40
N GLY A 58 -37.43 -57.37 -13.22
CA GLY A 58 -36.53 -57.32 -12.10
C GLY A 58 -36.50 -58.59 -11.26
N ASP A 59 -36.86 -58.53 -10.00
CA ASP A 59 -36.72 -59.68 -9.09
C ASP A 59 -37.58 -60.86 -9.44
N LEU A 60 -38.80 -60.65 -9.92
CA LEU A 60 -39.68 -61.74 -10.38
C LEU A 60 -39.12 -62.44 -11.62
N ASP A 61 -38.55 -61.68 -12.57
CA ASP A 61 -37.85 -62.30 -13.70
C ASP A 61 -36.74 -63.24 -13.21
N TRP A 62 -35.91 -62.78 -12.27
CA TRP A 62 -34.80 -63.55 -11.71
C TRP A 62 -35.29 -64.79 -10.98
N ILE A 63 -36.37 -64.69 -10.21
CA ILE A 63 -36.98 -65.82 -9.51
C ILE A 63 -37.49 -66.90 -10.52
N VAL A 64 -38.22 -66.46 -11.54
CA VAL A 64 -38.76 -67.39 -12.56
C VAL A 64 -37.63 -68.03 -13.39
N MET A 65 -36.66 -67.21 -13.84
CA MET A 65 -35.53 -67.68 -14.60
C MET A 65 -34.70 -68.74 -13.82
N LYS A 66 -34.45 -68.49 -12.51
CA LYS A 66 -33.75 -69.42 -11.64
C LYS A 66 -34.55 -70.73 -11.47
N ALA A 67 -35.87 -70.63 -11.37
CA ALA A 67 -36.72 -71.86 -11.31
C ALA A 67 -36.71 -72.66 -12.62
N LEU A 68 -36.54 -71.98 -13.79
CA LEU A 68 -36.52 -72.56 -15.11
C LEU A 68 -35.12 -72.87 -15.64
N GLU A 69 -34.06 -72.67 -14.84
CA GLU A 69 -32.68 -73.04 -15.25
C GLU A 69 -32.58 -74.44 -15.78
N LYS A 70 -31.80 -74.68 -16.85
CA LYS A 70 -31.63 -75.98 -17.45
C LYS A 70 -30.84 -76.92 -16.58
N ASP A 71 -29.79 -76.40 -15.96
CA ASP A 71 -29.01 -77.16 -15.02
C ASP A 71 -29.74 -77.25 -13.66
N ARG A 72 -30.02 -78.49 -13.27
CA ARG A 72 -30.70 -78.77 -12.00
C ARG A 72 -29.97 -78.21 -10.79
N THR A 73 -28.65 -78.18 -10.84
CA THR A 73 -27.84 -77.66 -9.73
C THR A 73 -27.95 -76.15 -9.53
N ARG A 74 -28.37 -75.42 -10.55
CA ARG A 74 -28.59 -74.00 -10.54
C ARG A 74 -30.01 -73.58 -10.21
N ARG A 75 -30.96 -74.53 -10.21
CA ARG A 75 -32.34 -74.26 -9.77
C ARG A 75 -32.42 -74.07 -8.25
N TYR A 76 -33.60 -73.77 -7.77
CA TYR A 76 -33.87 -73.86 -6.32
C TYR A 76 -33.80 -75.34 -5.90
N GLU A 77 -33.10 -75.60 -4.81
CA GLU A 77 -32.93 -76.94 -4.28
C GLU A 77 -34.28 -77.57 -3.80
N THR A 78 -35.17 -76.71 -3.30
CA THR A 78 -36.47 -77.08 -2.77
C THR A 78 -37.56 -76.11 -3.19
N ALA A 79 -38.83 -76.56 -3.17
CA ALA A 79 -39.99 -75.68 -3.40
C ALA A 79 -40.05 -74.56 -2.38
N ASN A 80 -39.57 -74.80 -1.08
CA ASN A 80 -39.46 -73.77 -0.09
C ASN A 80 -38.47 -72.70 -0.44
N GLY A 81 -37.37 -72.99 -1.14
CA GLY A 81 -36.44 -71.99 -1.61
C GLY A 81 -37.06 -71.01 -2.61
N LEU A 82 -37.89 -71.50 -3.51
CA LEU A 82 -38.68 -70.67 -4.42
C LEU A 82 -39.70 -69.80 -3.63
N ALA A 83 -40.44 -70.44 -2.69
CA ALA A 83 -41.44 -69.73 -1.86
C ALA A 83 -40.79 -68.59 -1.02
N MET A 84 -39.60 -68.81 -0.46
CA MET A 84 -38.87 -67.82 0.29
C MET A 84 -38.46 -66.62 -0.59
N ASP A 85 -37.99 -66.84 -1.82
CA ASP A 85 -37.65 -65.73 -2.71
C ASP A 85 -38.90 -64.92 -3.14
N VAL A 86 -40.02 -65.59 -3.34
CA VAL A 86 -41.30 -64.89 -3.58
C VAL A 86 -41.69 -64.07 -2.35
N GLN A 87 -41.50 -64.59 -1.14
CA GLN A 87 -41.78 -63.89 0.11
C GLN A 87 -40.82 -62.71 0.33
N HIS A 88 -39.53 -62.88 0.04
CA HIS A 88 -38.54 -61.78 0.03
C HIS A 88 -38.96 -60.67 -0.96
N TYR A 89 -39.46 -61.06 -2.15
CA TYR A 89 -39.95 -60.09 -3.12
C TYR A 89 -41.12 -59.27 -2.57
N LEU A 90 -42.13 -59.96 -1.97
CA LEU A 90 -43.31 -59.30 -1.39
C LEU A 90 -42.93 -58.36 -0.21
N ASN A 91 -41.96 -58.76 0.59
CA ASN A 91 -41.45 -57.98 1.73
C ASN A 91 -40.42 -56.89 1.33
N SER A 92 -40.19 -56.73 0.02
CA SER A 92 -39.14 -55.81 -0.47
C SER A 92 -37.74 -56.13 0.02
N GLU A 93 -37.47 -57.43 0.28
CA GLU A 93 -36.17 -57.93 0.67
C GLU A 93 -35.34 -58.39 -0.53
N PRO A 94 -34.03 -58.52 -0.41
CA PRO A 94 -33.19 -59.05 -1.50
C PRO A 94 -33.48 -60.50 -1.77
N VAL A 95 -33.74 -60.86 -3.06
CA VAL A 95 -34.01 -62.25 -3.47
C VAL A 95 -32.70 -62.98 -3.71
N SER A 96 -32.68 -64.30 -3.45
CA SER A 96 -31.47 -65.14 -3.64
C SER A 96 -31.23 -65.46 -5.13
N ALA A 97 -32.25 -65.36 -5.98
CA ALA A 97 -32.13 -65.56 -7.42
C ALA A 97 -31.24 -64.52 -8.10
N ARG A 98 -31.05 -63.34 -7.51
CA ARG A 98 -30.28 -62.26 -8.07
C ARG A 98 -28.93 -62.10 -7.39
N GLN A 99 -27.85 -61.84 -8.15
CA GLN A 99 -26.54 -61.58 -7.57
C GLN A 99 -26.59 -60.34 -6.62
N PRO A 100 -26.05 -60.48 -5.41
CA PRO A 100 -26.13 -59.43 -4.37
C PRO A 100 -25.19 -58.27 -4.68
N SER A 101 -25.70 -57.16 -5.24
CA SER A 101 -24.94 -55.90 -5.37
C SER A 101 -25.24 -54.96 -4.21
N ARG A 102 -24.23 -54.13 -3.78
CA ARG A 102 -24.41 -53.12 -2.72
C ARG A 102 -25.55 -52.15 -3.04
N ARG A 103 -25.66 -51.71 -4.32
CA ARG A 103 -26.73 -50.80 -4.77
C ARG A 103 -28.12 -51.45 -4.68
N TYR A 104 -28.26 -52.72 -5.01
CA TYR A 104 -29.52 -53.44 -4.92
C TYR A 104 -29.98 -53.57 -3.45
N ARG A 105 -29.09 -53.98 -2.55
CA ARG A 105 -29.38 -54.09 -1.11
C ARG A 105 -29.80 -52.73 -0.53
N PHE A 106 -29.05 -51.66 -0.85
CA PHE A 106 -29.38 -50.31 -0.40
C PHE A 106 -30.77 -49.86 -0.91
N ARG A 107 -31.05 -50.08 -2.17
CA ARG A 107 -32.37 -49.73 -2.76
C ARG A 107 -33.52 -50.45 -2.04
N LYS A 108 -33.37 -51.73 -1.70
CA LYS A 108 -34.35 -52.49 -0.94
C LYS A 108 -34.49 -51.97 0.50
N LEU A 109 -33.38 -51.63 1.15
CA LEU A 109 -33.39 -51.03 2.47
C LEU A 109 -34.17 -49.71 2.50
N VAL A 110 -33.91 -48.82 1.53
CA VAL A 110 -34.64 -47.56 1.37
C VAL A 110 -36.13 -47.80 1.08
N SER A 111 -36.43 -48.74 0.23
CA SER A 111 -37.82 -49.12 -0.12
C SER A 111 -38.62 -49.64 1.06
N ARG A 112 -37.98 -50.37 1.98
CA ARG A 112 -38.59 -50.91 3.19
C ARG A 112 -38.78 -49.83 4.29
N ASN A 113 -37.81 -48.87 4.40
CA ASN A 113 -37.80 -47.85 5.46
C ASN A 113 -37.98 -46.46 4.90
N LYS A 114 -38.86 -46.21 3.97
CA LYS A 114 -39.05 -44.94 3.26
C LYS A 114 -39.21 -43.74 4.21
N ILE A 115 -39.99 -43.90 5.27
CA ILE A 115 -40.26 -42.81 6.25
C ILE A 115 -38.98 -42.39 6.94
N VAL A 116 -38.15 -43.35 7.38
CA VAL A 116 -36.89 -43.09 8.05
C VAL A 116 -35.90 -42.36 7.14
N PHE A 117 -35.80 -42.79 5.88
CA PHE A 117 -34.92 -42.11 4.93
C PHE A 117 -35.42 -40.73 4.51
N ILE A 118 -36.71 -40.48 4.39
CA ILE A 118 -37.30 -39.17 4.15
C ILE A 118 -37.04 -38.26 5.36
N ALA A 119 -37.32 -38.73 6.58
CA ALA A 119 -37.10 -37.95 7.78
C ALA A 119 -35.61 -37.61 7.96
N GLY A 120 -34.70 -38.59 7.79
CA GLY A 120 -33.26 -38.35 7.85
C GLY A 120 -32.76 -37.38 6.76
N GLY A 121 -33.31 -37.48 5.57
CA GLY A 121 -33.03 -36.56 4.45
C GLY A 121 -33.47 -35.11 4.76
N LEU A 122 -34.66 -34.95 5.35
CA LEU A 122 -35.16 -33.62 5.76
C LEU A 122 -34.32 -33.00 6.88
N VAL A 123 -33.91 -33.80 7.86
CA VAL A 123 -33.01 -33.33 8.93
C VAL A 123 -31.66 -32.92 8.36
N LEU A 124 -31.06 -33.75 7.51
CA LEU A 124 -29.80 -33.42 6.86
C LEU A 124 -29.92 -32.13 6.02
N LEU A 125 -30.98 -31.99 5.24
CA LEU A 125 -31.23 -30.80 4.44
C LEU A 125 -31.36 -29.54 5.34
N SER A 126 -32.12 -29.64 6.43
CA SER A 126 -32.27 -28.52 7.36
C SER A 126 -30.95 -28.11 8.00
N LEU A 127 -30.10 -29.07 8.34
CA LEU A 127 -28.75 -28.79 8.88
C LEU A 127 -27.85 -28.15 7.84
N LEU A 128 -27.88 -28.59 6.59
CA LEU A 128 -27.10 -28.00 5.50
C LEU A 128 -27.54 -26.57 5.20
N VAL A 129 -28.86 -26.33 5.16
CA VAL A 129 -29.41 -24.99 4.95
C VAL A 129 -29.05 -24.08 6.13
N GLY A 130 -29.20 -24.58 7.36
CA GLY A 130 -28.84 -23.82 8.57
C GLY A 130 -27.35 -23.48 8.60
N LEU A 131 -26.49 -24.43 8.27
CA LEU A 131 -25.02 -24.19 8.19
C LEU A 131 -24.68 -23.18 7.08
N GLY A 132 -25.31 -23.34 5.90
CA GLY A 132 -25.11 -22.41 4.77
C GLY A 132 -25.54 -20.98 5.12
N LEU A 133 -26.72 -20.83 5.73
CA LEU A 133 -27.23 -19.53 6.15
C LEU A 133 -26.36 -18.90 7.26
N SER A 134 -25.98 -19.69 8.26
CA SER A 134 -25.11 -19.24 9.35
C SER A 134 -23.74 -18.77 8.81
N THR A 135 -23.16 -19.55 7.90
CA THR A 135 -21.86 -19.21 7.28
C THR A 135 -21.98 -17.93 6.44
N TRP A 136 -23.05 -17.81 5.66
CA TRP A 136 -23.30 -16.60 4.86
C TRP A 136 -23.49 -15.35 5.72
N LEU A 137 -24.29 -15.44 6.79
CA LEU A 137 -24.49 -14.35 7.75
C LEU A 137 -23.19 -13.95 8.43
N PHE A 138 -22.37 -14.93 8.84
CA PHE A 138 -21.07 -14.66 9.45
C PHE A 138 -20.14 -13.87 8.53
N PHE A 139 -20.00 -14.26 7.27
CA PHE A 139 -19.17 -13.52 6.32
C PHE A 139 -19.74 -12.14 5.99
N ARG A 140 -21.06 -12.02 5.87
CA ARG A 140 -21.73 -10.74 5.66
C ARG A 140 -21.50 -9.77 6.83
N GLU A 141 -21.65 -10.26 8.05
CA GLU A 141 -21.41 -9.44 9.25
C GLU A 141 -19.95 -9.02 9.35
N ARG A 142 -19.01 -9.93 9.05
CA ARG A 142 -17.58 -9.61 9.05
C ARG A 142 -17.23 -8.55 8.00
N ALA A 143 -17.79 -8.64 6.80
CA ALA A 143 -17.60 -7.63 5.76
C ALA A 143 -18.17 -6.27 6.18
N ALA A 144 -19.37 -6.23 6.76
CA ALA A 144 -20.00 -5.00 7.25
C ALA A 144 -19.18 -4.36 8.39
N ARG A 145 -18.64 -5.14 9.32
CA ARG A 145 -17.78 -4.64 10.39
C ARG A 145 -16.47 -4.06 9.85
N HIS A 146 -15.89 -4.71 8.83
CA HIS A 146 -14.67 -4.19 8.19
C HIS A 146 -14.91 -2.86 7.49
N GLU A 147 -16.01 -2.75 6.75
CA GLU A 147 -16.43 -1.50 6.11
C GLU A 147 -16.68 -0.38 7.13
N GLN A 148 -17.36 -0.71 8.25
CA GLN A 148 -17.59 0.25 9.34
C GLN A 148 -16.27 0.74 9.98
N MET A 149 -15.28 -0.14 10.16
CA MET A 149 -13.97 0.27 10.67
C MET A 149 -13.28 1.26 9.73
N ILE A 150 -13.27 0.96 8.43
CA ILE A 150 -12.69 1.87 7.42
C ILE A 150 -13.41 3.22 7.41
N LEU A 151 -14.73 3.22 7.50
CA LEU A 151 -15.52 4.46 7.54
C LEU A 151 -15.27 5.27 8.81
N ARG A 152 -15.12 4.61 9.96
CA ARG A 152 -14.75 5.27 11.23
C ARG A 152 -13.37 5.90 11.15
N GLU A 153 -12.38 5.13 10.69
CA GLU A 153 -11.01 5.64 10.52
C GLU A 153 -10.97 6.87 9.57
N LYS A 154 -11.70 6.81 8.46
CA LYS A 154 -11.84 7.96 7.55
C LYS A 154 -12.53 9.17 8.20
N ALA A 155 -13.56 8.93 9.01
CA ALA A 155 -14.27 9.99 9.72
C ALA A 155 -13.38 10.65 10.77
N GLU A 156 -12.69 9.87 11.59
CA GLU A 156 -11.73 10.36 12.59
C GLU A 156 -10.59 11.17 11.93
N LEU A 157 -10.06 10.68 10.80
CA LEU A 157 -9.06 11.38 10.02
C LEU A 157 -9.59 12.71 9.45
N ALA A 158 -10.83 12.72 8.98
CA ALA A 158 -11.48 13.93 8.46
C ALA A 158 -11.71 14.96 9.57
N GLU A 159 -12.12 14.54 10.76
CA GLU A 159 -12.31 15.38 11.94
C GLU A 159 -10.99 16.00 12.39
N GLN A 160 -9.93 15.19 12.52
CA GLN A 160 -8.58 15.70 12.87
C GLN A 160 -8.08 16.73 11.87
N ARG A 161 -8.29 16.50 10.56
CA ARG A 161 -7.94 17.48 9.52
C ARG A 161 -8.77 18.75 9.59
N ALA A 162 -10.04 18.66 9.96
CA ALA A 162 -10.92 19.81 10.12
C ALA A 162 -10.48 20.66 11.31
N GLU A 163 -10.18 20.05 12.46
CA GLU A 163 -9.63 20.71 13.64
C GLU A 163 -8.31 21.40 13.33
N ALA A 164 -7.38 20.70 12.67
CA ALA A 164 -6.10 21.28 12.28
C ALA A 164 -6.29 22.49 11.34
N ARG A 165 -7.23 22.40 10.39
CA ARG A 165 -7.56 23.52 9.49
C ARG A 165 -8.11 24.73 10.25
N GLU A 166 -8.99 24.50 11.22
CA GLU A 166 -9.56 25.57 12.02
C GLU A 166 -8.46 26.32 12.80
N LYS A 167 -7.56 25.59 13.47
CA LYS A 167 -6.43 26.18 14.19
C LYS A 167 -5.51 26.98 13.26
N ILE A 168 -5.19 26.46 12.07
CA ILE A 168 -4.37 27.16 11.08
C ILE A 168 -5.06 28.45 10.60
N ASN A 169 -6.35 28.39 10.30
CA ASN A 169 -7.11 29.57 9.88
C ASN A 169 -7.16 30.62 10.98
N GLN A 170 -7.37 30.20 12.23
CA GLN A 170 -7.36 31.12 13.38
C GLN A 170 -5.98 31.72 13.60
N ALA A 171 -4.91 30.95 13.44
CA ALA A 171 -3.54 31.46 13.49
C ALA A 171 -3.28 32.49 12.39
N ALA A 172 -3.78 32.25 11.16
CA ALA A 172 -3.68 33.24 10.08
C ALA A 172 -4.38 34.57 10.43
N ILE A 173 -5.55 34.51 11.08
CA ILE A 173 -6.25 35.70 11.56
C ILE A 173 -5.40 36.43 12.60
N TYR A 174 -4.80 35.71 13.53
CA TYR A 174 -3.90 36.31 14.54
C TYR A 174 -2.66 36.97 13.92
N VAL A 175 -2.08 36.35 12.88
CA VAL A 175 -0.98 36.97 12.11
C VAL A 175 -1.41 38.31 11.51
N HIS A 176 -2.59 38.38 10.88
CA HIS A 176 -3.12 39.65 10.35
C HIS A 176 -3.40 40.72 11.42
N GLN A 177 -3.63 40.27 12.67
CA GLN A 177 -3.82 41.17 13.81
C GLN A 177 -2.50 41.55 14.51
N GLY A 178 -1.35 41.04 14.05
CA GLY A 178 -0.05 41.21 14.69
C GLY A 178 0.15 40.44 15.99
N LYS A 179 -0.74 39.45 16.28
CA LYS A 179 -0.68 38.62 17.50
C LYS A 179 0.12 37.35 17.24
N PHE A 180 1.44 37.50 17.12
CA PHE A 180 2.30 36.41 16.65
C PHE A 180 2.52 35.30 17.70
N ASP A 181 2.50 35.64 19.01
CA ASP A 181 2.64 34.64 20.08
C ASP A 181 1.42 33.72 20.13
N GLU A 182 0.20 34.29 20.05
CA GLU A 182 -1.04 33.53 20.01
C GLU A 182 -1.10 32.67 18.74
N ALA A 183 -0.70 33.22 17.60
CA ALA A 183 -0.60 32.44 16.34
C ALA A 183 0.40 31.27 16.48
N SER A 184 1.56 31.55 17.09
CA SER A 184 2.58 30.54 17.35
C SER A 184 2.06 29.42 18.25
N GLN A 185 1.34 29.75 19.31
CA GLN A 185 0.76 28.77 20.21
C GLN A 185 -0.21 27.84 19.46
N LEU A 186 -1.15 28.42 18.71
CA LEU A 186 -2.11 27.61 17.91
C LEU A 186 -1.44 26.72 16.89
N LEU A 187 -0.46 27.24 16.15
CA LEU A 187 0.30 26.42 15.20
C LEU A 187 1.09 25.30 15.90
N GLY A 188 1.48 25.49 17.17
CA GLY A 188 2.12 24.45 17.98
C GLY A 188 1.18 23.31 18.40
N GLU A 189 -0.10 23.58 18.47
CA GLU A 189 -1.13 22.59 18.81
C GLU A 189 -1.61 21.78 17.60
N VAL A 190 -1.24 22.19 16.39
CA VAL A 190 -1.64 21.48 15.17
C VAL A 190 -0.89 20.13 15.10
N LYS A 191 -1.66 19.06 15.09
CA LYS A 191 -1.13 17.69 14.99
C LYS A 191 -1.28 17.15 13.56
N SER A 192 -0.41 16.23 13.18
CA SER A 192 -0.59 15.43 11.96
C SER A 192 -1.82 14.51 12.10
N PRO A 193 -2.57 14.27 11.03
CA PRO A 193 -2.30 14.65 9.64
C PRO A 193 -2.73 16.09 9.32
N LEU A 194 -1.86 16.80 8.65
CA LEU A 194 -2.16 18.18 8.25
C LEU A 194 -3.26 18.25 7.20
N PRO A 195 -4.09 19.32 7.18
CA PRO A 195 -5.06 19.54 6.13
C PRO A 195 -4.37 19.86 4.80
N LYS A 196 -5.15 19.89 3.71
CA LYS A 196 -4.64 20.39 2.43
C LYS A 196 -4.14 21.83 2.62
N PRO A 197 -3.02 22.21 1.97
CA PRO A 197 -2.46 23.55 2.10
C PRO A 197 -3.47 24.61 1.66
N SER A 198 -3.46 25.73 2.37
CA SER A 198 -4.12 26.97 1.98
C SER A 198 -3.08 28.08 1.95
N PHE A 199 -3.30 29.07 1.11
CA PHE A 199 -2.40 30.22 1.02
C PHE A 199 -2.19 30.90 2.39
N ASP A 200 -3.28 31.12 3.10
CA ASP A 200 -3.23 31.74 4.43
C ASP A 200 -2.51 30.86 5.47
N GLY A 201 -2.66 29.55 5.36
CA GLY A 201 -1.95 28.61 6.22
C GLY A 201 -0.43 28.63 5.98
N VAL A 202 -0.01 28.59 4.72
CA VAL A 202 1.41 28.70 4.35
C VAL A 202 1.98 30.03 4.84
N LEU A 203 1.24 31.13 4.60
CA LEU A 203 1.64 32.47 5.04
C LEU A 203 1.75 32.54 6.57
N ALA A 204 0.82 31.97 7.32
CA ALA A 204 0.84 31.95 8.78
C ALA A 204 2.10 31.26 9.34
N TYR A 205 2.39 30.04 8.86
CA TYR A 205 3.60 29.32 9.28
C TYR A 205 4.88 30.07 8.94
N ARG A 206 4.98 30.62 7.72
CA ARG A 206 6.15 31.41 7.28
C ARG A 206 6.34 32.64 8.13
N THR A 207 5.29 33.47 8.30
CA THR A 207 5.35 34.73 9.02
C THR A 207 5.68 34.53 10.49
N VAL A 208 5.05 33.54 11.14
CA VAL A 208 5.34 33.21 12.55
C VAL A 208 6.76 32.65 12.67
N GLY A 209 7.19 31.76 11.75
CA GLY A 209 8.55 31.21 11.74
C GLY A 209 9.61 32.33 11.61
N GLU A 210 9.42 33.25 10.68
CA GLU A 210 10.29 34.42 10.51
C GLU A 210 10.29 35.30 11.74
N TRP A 211 9.12 35.67 12.27
CA TRP A 211 9.01 36.52 13.47
C TRP A 211 9.76 35.91 14.67
N LEU A 212 9.63 34.58 14.89
CA LEU A 212 10.37 33.88 15.93
C LEU A 212 11.88 33.89 15.70
N ALA A 213 12.33 33.73 14.45
CA ALA A 213 13.74 33.79 14.08
C ALA A 213 14.33 35.18 14.38
N LEU A 214 13.59 36.26 14.04
CA LEU A 214 13.99 37.63 14.30
C LEU A 214 14.10 37.93 15.80
N GLN A 215 13.36 37.23 16.65
CA GLN A 215 13.45 37.30 18.12
C GLN A 215 14.54 36.38 18.71
N GLY A 216 15.28 35.66 17.87
CA GLY A 216 16.28 34.68 18.32
C GLY A 216 15.68 33.39 18.92
N ARG A 217 14.38 33.17 18.79
CA ARG A 217 13.65 31.97 19.27
C ARG A 217 13.80 30.80 18.24
N TRP A 218 15.06 30.37 18.05
CA TRP A 218 15.44 29.47 16.96
C TRP A 218 14.74 28.13 16.98
N ALA A 219 14.60 27.48 18.14
CA ALA A 219 13.95 26.17 18.25
C ALA A 219 12.45 26.25 17.92
N GLU A 220 11.78 27.29 18.35
CA GLU A 220 10.37 27.49 18.01
C GLU A 220 10.18 27.84 16.53
N SER A 221 11.07 28.67 15.98
CA SER A 221 11.11 28.99 14.56
C SER A 221 11.31 27.70 13.71
N ALA A 222 12.28 26.87 14.12
CA ALA A 222 12.52 25.58 13.45
C ALA A 222 11.28 24.68 13.43
N ALA A 223 10.55 24.60 14.55
CA ALA A 223 9.31 23.85 14.63
C ALA A 223 8.22 24.38 13.67
N ARG A 224 8.12 25.72 13.49
CA ARG A 224 7.18 26.32 12.53
C ARG A 224 7.59 26.03 11.09
N TYR A 225 8.88 26.18 10.75
CA TYR A 225 9.36 25.87 9.40
C TYR A 225 9.28 24.38 9.06
N LEU A 226 9.49 23.46 10.02
CA LEU A 226 9.23 22.03 9.78
C LEU A 226 7.75 21.76 9.51
N GLY A 227 6.83 22.42 10.23
CA GLY A 227 5.40 22.36 9.94
C GLY A 227 5.07 22.90 8.55
N LEU A 228 5.70 24.01 8.13
CA LEU A 228 5.58 24.55 6.78
C LEU A 228 6.05 23.54 5.73
N MET A 229 7.19 22.90 5.92
CA MET A 229 7.70 21.88 4.98
C MET A 229 6.74 20.70 4.81
N GLU A 230 6.03 20.30 5.87
CA GLU A 230 5.01 19.24 5.75
C GLU A 230 3.78 19.71 4.94
N ILE A 231 3.40 20.98 5.05
CA ILE A 231 2.32 21.58 4.24
C ILE A 231 2.77 21.72 2.79
N ASP A 232 3.97 22.20 2.54
CA ASP A 232 4.54 22.41 1.20
C ASP A 232 4.65 21.10 0.40
N LYS A 233 4.89 19.96 1.04
CA LYS A 233 4.85 18.64 0.40
C LYS A 233 3.49 18.31 -0.21
N LEU A 234 2.41 18.92 0.29
CA LEU A 234 1.05 18.71 -0.16
C LEU A 234 0.62 19.74 -1.21
N ASP A 235 1.49 20.74 -1.50
CA ASP A 235 1.21 21.83 -2.41
C ASP A 235 1.50 21.42 -3.87
N PRO A 236 0.49 21.48 -4.77
CA PRO A 236 0.69 21.22 -6.19
C PRO A 236 1.42 22.35 -6.93
N TRP A 237 1.58 23.54 -6.30
CA TRP A 237 2.24 24.70 -6.93
C TRP A 237 3.76 24.67 -6.81
N GLY A 238 4.28 23.71 -6.09
CA GLY A 238 5.71 23.50 -5.86
C GLY A 238 6.25 24.34 -4.71
N ALA A 239 7.03 23.70 -3.86
CA ALA A 239 7.62 24.33 -2.69
C ALA A 239 8.47 25.56 -3.08
N VAL A 240 8.28 26.65 -2.38
CA VAL A 240 9.13 27.83 -2.52
C VAL A 240 10.47 27.53 -1.88
N THR A 241 11.53 27.37 -2.71
CA THR A 241 12.87 27.00 -2.25
C THR A 241 13.49 27.97 -1.23
N LEU A 242 12.91 29.16 -1.10
CA LEU A 242 13.29 30.15 -0.07
C LEU A 242 12.87 29.69 1.34
N ASP A 243 11.72 29.02 1.48
CA ASP A 243 11.28 28.46 2.77
C ASP A 243 12.23 27.34 3.22
N TYR A 244 12.76 26.56 2.29
CA TYR A 244 13.80 25.56 2.58
C TYR A 244 15.11 26.21 3.06
N GLN A 245 15.48 27.37 2.52
CA GLN A 245 16.66 28.09 3.02
C GLN A 245 16.43 28.59 4.44
N ALA A 246 15.28 29.18 4.72
CA ALA A 246 14.91 29.63 6.06
C ALA A 246 14.86 28.43 7.04
N CYS A 247 14.25 27.31 6.66
CA CYS A 247 14.21 26.10 7.48
C CYS A 247 15.62 25.58 7.80
N GLY A 248 16.50 25.48 6.80
CA GLY A 248 17.86 24.99 6.99
C GLY A 248 18.65 25.83 8.00
N VAL A 249 18.60 27.15 7.89
CA VAL A 249 19.37 28.04 8.81
C VAL A 249 18.83 27.99 10.22
N VAL A 250 17.50 27.94 10.44
CA VAL A 250 16.93 27.89 11.80
C VAL A 250 17.20 26.55 12.48
N LEU A 251 17.22 25.44 11.72
CA LEU A 251 17.60 24.13 12.26
C LEU A 251 19.05 24.11 12.74
N VAL A 252 19.97 24.74 12.03
CA VAL A 252 21.36 24.82 12.45
C VAL A 252 21.52 25.76 13.66
N GLU A 253 20.84 26.91 13.68
CA GLU A 253 20.89 27.85 14.80
C GLU A 253 20.22 27.33 16.07
N SER A 254 19.21 26.48 15.95
CA SER A 254 18.59 25.80 17.09
C SER A 254 19.44 24.67 17.68
N HIS A 255 20.60 24.39 17.08
CA HIS A 255 21.46 23.22 17.41
C HIS A 255 20.80 21.86 17.24
N GLU A 256 19.77 21.79 16.39
CA GLU A 256 19.03 20.58 16.05
C GLU A 256 19.69 19.86 14.85
N TYR A 257 20.89 19.30 15.09
CA TYR A 257 21.70 18.75 14.00
C TYR A 257 21.11 17.48 13.36
N ALA A 258 20.51 16.60 14.14
CA ALA A 258 19.87 15.40 13.60
C ALA A 258 18.61 15.73 12.75
N PRO A 259 17.68 16.61 13.20
CA PRO A 259 16.63 17.17 12.35
C PRO A 259 17.15 17.84 11.08
N TYR A 260 18.25 18.60 11.14
CA TYR A 260 18.85 19.21 9.96
C TYR A 260 19.33 18.16 8.93
N GLN A 261 19.99 17.09 9.40
CA GLN A 261 20.39 16.01 8.50
C GLN A 261 19.21 15.29 7.85
N GLN A 262 18.15 15.01 8.62
CA GLN A 262 16.89 14.44 8.10
C GLN A 262 16.23 15.39 7.09
N PHE A 263 16.20 16.68 7.40
CA PHE A 263 15.69 17.70 6.51
C PHE A 263 16.45 17.74 5.18
N CYS A 264 17.79 17.71 5.19
CA CYS A 264 18.59 17.64 3.96
C CYS A 264 18.26 16.38 3.15
N GLY A 265 18.08 15.22 3.82
CA GLY A 265 17.70 13.98 3.17
C GLY A 265 16.34 14.08 2.47
N ALA A 266 15.33 14.59 3.17
CA ALA A 266 13.98 14.79 2.64
C ALA A 266 13.94 15.83 1.50
N THR A 267 14.73 16.90 1.63
CA THR A 267 14.88 17.92 0.58
C THR A 267 15.44 17.34 -0.71
N MET A 268 16.40 16.43 -0.61
CA MET A 268 16.94 15.72 -1.76
C MET A 268 15.93 14.78 -2.43
N ASP A 269 14.98 14.22 -1.69
CA ASP A 269 13.90 13.41 -2.27
C ASP A 269 12.96 14.25 -3.15
N VAL A 270 12.81 15.55 -2.83
CA VAL A 270 11.96 16.48 -3.58
C VAL A 270 12.70 17.14 -4.75
N PHE A 271 13.92 17.64 -4.48
CA PHE A 271 14.64 18.51 -5.42
C PHE A 271 15.87 17.86 -6.09
N GLY A 272 16.27 16.66 -5.67
CA GLY A 272 17.52 16.04 -6.11
C GLY A 272 17.67 15.86 -7.62
N THR A 273 16.58 15.91 -8.37
CA THR A 273 16.54 15.82 -9.84
C THR A 273 16.12 17.13 -10.52
N THR A 274 16.05 18.25 -9.80
CA THR A 274 15.64 19.53 -10.41
C THR A 274 16.62 19.99 -11.46
N THR A 275 16.08 20.48 -12.60
CA THR A 275 16.86 21.08 -13.69
C THR A 275 16.90 22.62 -13.65
N LYS A 276 16.15 23.21 -12.70
CA LYS A 276 16.14 24.68 -12.51
C LYS A 276 17.36 25.11 -11.73
N GLY A 277 18.27 25.84 -12.34
CA GLY A 277 19.56 26.21 -11.77
C GLY A 277 19.46 27.05 -10.50
N ASP A 278 18.49 27.98 -10.40
CA ASP A 278 18.23 28.77 -9.22
C ASP A 278 17.74 27.93 -8.03
N ALA A 279 16.80 27.02 -8.28
CA ALA A 279 16.33 26.08 -7.25
C ALA A 279 17.45 25.15 -6.81
N ALA A 280 18.21 24.57 -7.76
CA ALA A 280 19.36 23.72 -7.46
C ALA A 280 20.39 24.43 -6.59
N GLY A 281 20.74 25.69 -6.93
CA GLY A 281 21.67 26.49 -6.15
C GLY A 281 21.17 26.78 -4.74
N ARG A 282 19.89 27.12 -4.55
CA ARG A 282 19.30 27.38 -3.24
C ARG A 282 19.32 26.13 -2.35
N ILE A 283 18.89 25.00 -2.89
CA ILE A 283 18.86 23.74 -2.13
C ILE A 283 20.28 23.26 -1.83
N LEU A 284 21.18 23.34 -2.79
CA LEU A 284 22.60 23.01 -2.59
C LEU A 284 23.21 23.83 -1.45
N LYS A 285 23.06 25.15 -1.49
CA LYS A 285 23.51 26.09 -0.45
C LYS A 285 22.95 25.68 0.93
N THR A 286 21.66 25.34 0.99
CA THR A 286 20.98 24.95 2.23
C THR A 286 21.55 23.65 2.82
N CYS A 287 21.81 22.63 1.99
CA CYS A 287 22.36 21.35 2.44
C CYS A 287 23.87 21.39 2.70
N LEU A 288 24.58 22.44 2.32
CA LEU A 288 26.00 22.66 2.55
C LEU A 288 26.31 23.60 3.72
N LEU A 289 25.30 24.03 4.50
CA LEU A 289 25.48 24.86 5.70
C LEU A 289 26.49 24.27 6.68
N LEU A 290 26.41 22.96 6.89
CA LEU A 290 27.39 22.17 7.64
C LEU A 290 28.14 21.27 6.67
N PRO A 291 29.36 20.82 7.01
CA PRO A 291 30.07 19.82 6.20
C PRO A 291 29.20 18.56 6.02
N PRO A 292 28.86 18.18 4.78
CA PRO A 292 28.05 16.98 4.54
C PRO A 292 28.89 15.71 4.76
N ASP A 293 28.23 14.61 5.13
CA ASP A 293 28.84 13.29 5.05
C ASP A 293 29.00 12.83 3.59
N GLU A 294 29.76 11.76 3.37
CA GLU A 294 30.01 11.23 2.04
C GLU A 294 28.72 10.83 1.30
N LYS A 295 27.73 10.30 2.02
CA LYS A 295 26.46 9.87 1.47
C LYS A 295 25.63 11.05 0.96
N LEU A 296 25.54 12.11 1.77
CA LEU A 296 24.84 13.34 1.38
C LEU A 296 25.61 14.04 0.24
N LEU A 297 26.93 14.10 0.32
CA LEU A 297 27.76 14.71 -0.73
C LEU A 297 27.53 14.04 -2.09
N ALA A 298 27.49 12.71 -2.14
CA ALA A 298 27.18 11.96 -3.36
C ALA A 298 25.78 12.27 -3.90
N ARG A 299 24.77 12.39 -3.01
CA ARG A 299 23.40 12.76 -3.42
C ARG A 299 23.32 14.18 -3.95
N LEU A 300 24.13 15.10 -3.46
CA LEU A 300 24.18 16.51 -3.89
C LEU A 300 24.85 16.71 -5.24
N GLN A 301 25.57 15.74 -5.78
CA GLN A 301 26.30 15.84 -7.03
C GLN A 301 25.46 16.39 -8.22
N PRO A 302 24.22 15.92 -8.50
CA PRO A 302 23.42 16.45 -9.60
C PRO A 302 23.05 17.94 -9.41
N LEU A 303 22.77 18.37 -8.17
CA LEU A 303 22.51 19.76 -7.87
C LEU A 303 23.77 20.63 -8.01
N GLY A 304 24.92 20.09 -7.60
CA GLY A 304 26.21 20.73 -7.81
C GLY A 304 26.49 21.02 -9.28
N GLU A 305 26.26 20.04 -10.16
CA GLU A 305 26.39 20.20 -11.61
C GLU A 305 25.43 21.23 -12.19
N GLN A 306 24.17 21.28 -11.70
CA GLN A 306 23.23 22.31 -12.14
C GLN A 306 23.61 23.70 -11.64
N ALA A 307 24.09 23.83 -10.40
CA ALA A 307 24.57 25.10 -9.87
C ALA A 307 25.81 25.60 -10.63
N GLU A 308 26.71 24.68 -11.05
CA GLU A 308 27.84 25.02 -11.90
C GLU A 308 27.41 25.55 -13.28
N LYS A 309 26.48 24.86 -13.94
CA LYS A 309 25.91 25.32 -15.23
C LYS A 309 25.25 26.69 -15.08
N PHE A 310 24.50 26.89 -14.00
CA PHE A 310 23.83 28.14 -13.69
C PHE A 310 24.85 29.27 -13.50
N PHE A 311 25.90 29.06 -12.69
CA PHE A 311 27.00 30.01 -12.51
C PHE A 311 27.65 30.40 -13.83
N VAL A 312 27.90 29.44 -14.72
CA VAL A 312 28.53 29.71 -16.02
C VAL A 312 27.57 30.50 -16.96
N SER A 313 26.26 30.25 -16.87
CA SER A 313 25.26 30.90 -17.73
C SER A 313 25.02 32.38 -17.37
N TYR A 314 25.21 32.75 -16.11
CA TYR A 314 25.13 34.14 -15.63
C TYR A 314 26.53 34.76 -15.66
N GLY A 315 26.82 35.49 -16.69
CA GLY A 315 28.11 36.16 -16.83
C GLY A 315 28.35 37.28 -15.83
N HIS A 316 27.33 38.13 -15.58
CA HIS A 316 27.35 39.34 -14.75
C HIS A 316 25.93 39.73 -14.30
N GLY A 317 25.82 40.61 -13.29
CA GLY A 317 24.56 41.21 -12.81
C GLY A 317 24.10 40.72 -11.44
N SER A 318 22.94 41.23 -10.97
CA SER A 318 22.40 41.00 -9.62
C SER A 318 22.21 39.53 -9.26
N ASP A 319 21.90 38.68 -10.23
CA ASP A 319 21.68 37.25 -10.00
C ASP A 319 22.99 36.46 -9.99
N PHE A 320 24.08 37.03 -10.47
CA PHE A 320 25.40 36.38 -10.49
C PHE A 320 25.91 36.10 -9.06
N GLY A 321 25.72 37.04 -8.12
CA GLY A 321 26.05 36.82 -6.73
C GLY A 321 25.33 35.62 -6.11
N TRP A 322 24.05 35.43 -6.45
CA TRP A 322 23.25 34.29 -5.98
C TRP A 322 23.70 32.97 -6.63
N ALA A 323 24.19 32.98 -7.85
CA ALA A 323 24.76 31.79 -8.49
C ALA A 323 26.15 31.46 -7.98
N THR A 324 26.93 32.46 -7.57
CA THR A 324 28.31 32.34 -7.12
C THR A 324 28.43 31.62 -5.77
N ILE A 325 27.59 31.96 -4.81
CA ILE A 325 27.66 31.41 -3.43
C ILE A 325 27.53 29.87 -3.43
N PRO A 326 26.47 29.26 -3.99
CA PRO A 326 26.33 27.81 -3.97
C PRO A 326 27.44 27.11 -4.75
N SER A 327 27.86 27.67 -5.89
CA SER A 327 28.92 27.11 -6.71
C SER A 327 30.30 27.17 -5.99
N SER A 328 30.61 28.30 -5.31
CA SER A 328 31.84 28.43 -4.52
C SER A 328 31.87 27.50 -3.31
N LEU A 329 30.74 27.43 -2.57
CA LEU A 329 30.63 26.56 -1.40
C LEU A 329 30.68 25.07 -1.79
N TRP A 330 30.07 24.70 -2.91
CA TRP A 330 30.16 23.35 -3.47
C TRP A 330 31.62 22.95 -3.74
N ARG A 331 32.36 23.79 -4.45
CA ARG A 331 33.79 23.54 -4.71
C ARG A 331 34.62 23.45 -3.42
N TYR A 332 34.34 24.33 -2.46
CA TYR A 332 35.00 24.26 -1.17
C TYR A 332 34.75 22.90 -0.45
N ARG A 333 33.47 22.43 -0.43
CA ARG A 333 33.11 21.15 0.20
C ARG A 333 33.71 19.93 -0.53
N LEU A 334 33.98 20.03 -1.83
CA LEU A 334 34.69 19.02 -2.61
C LEU A 334 36.21 19.03 -2.39
N GLY A 335 36.76 20.01 -1.68
CA GLY A 335 38.20 20.19 -1.52
C GLY A 335 38.87 20.96 -2.67
N ASP A 336 38.11 21.47 -3.63
CA ASP A 336 38.58 22.26 -4.79
C ASP A 336 38.80 23.73 -4.36
N PHE A 337 39.73 24.00 -3.47
CA PHE A 337 39.88 25.31 -2.82
C PHE A 337 40.33 26.41 -3.78
N GLY A 338 41.16 26.11 -4.80
CA GLY A 338 41.57 27.07 -5.82
C GLY A 338 40.35 27.61 -6.63
N PRO A 339 39.61 26.76 -7.30
CA PRO A 339 38.37 27.14 -7.99
C PRO A 339 37.35 27.83 -7.10
N ALA A 340 37.20 27.40 -5.83
CA ALA A 340 36.32 28.07 -4.89
C ALA A 340 36.71 29.52 -4.61
N ALA A 341 37.99 29.77 -4.34
CA ALA A 341 38.54 31.11 -4.10
C ALA A 341 38.41 32.02 -5.35
N GLU A 342 38.71 31.52 -6.54
CA GLU A 342 38.59 32.24 -7.80
C GLU A 342 37.15 32.72 -8.04
N ARG A 343 36.18 31.85 -7.84
CA ARG A 343 34.75 32.22 -7.95
C ARG A 343 34.33 33.28 -6.94
N CYS A 344 34.77 33.14 -5.69
CA CYS A 344 34.50 34.13 -4.68
C CYS A 344 35.08 35.50 -5.08
N ARG A 345 36.34 35.57 -5.57
CA ARG A 345 36.94 36.85 -6.02
C ARG A 345 36.14 37.44 -7.17
N ARG A 346 35.76 36.63 -8.19
CA ARG A 346 34.93 37.07 -9.31
C ARG A 346 33.57 37.58 -8.83
N GLY A 347 32.91 36.87 -7.87
CA GLY A 347 31.66 37.32 -7.28
C GLY A 347 31.80 38.63 -6.50
N LEU A 348 32.92 38.85 -5.83
CA LEU A 348 33.19 40.09 -5.07
C LEU A 348 33.45 41.30 -5.97
N ASP A 349 33.78 41.13 -7.25
CA ASP A 349 33.94 42.22 -8.22
C ASP A 349 32.59 42.77 -8.69
N GLU A 350 31.47 42.10 -8.43
CA GLU A 350 30.11 42.56 -8.78
C GLU A 350 29.65 43.67 -7.86
N LYS A 351 29.19 44.79 -8.43
CA LYS A 351 28.74 45.98 -7.71
C LYS A 351 27.34 45.86 -7.13
N ASP A 352 26.53 44.97 -7.72
CA ASP A 352 25.11 44.84 -7.38
C ASP A 352 24.84 43.79 -6.30
N ASN A 353 25.90 43.25 -5.68
CA ASN A 353 25.75 42.31 -4.57
C ASN A 353 25.10 42.98 -3.36
N THR A 354 24.18 42.24 -2.72
CA THR A 354 23.74 42.64 -1.36
C THR A 354 24.88 42.54 -0.38
N THR A 355 24.75 43.26 0.75
CA THR A 355 25.77 43.20 1.82
C THR A 355 25.95 41.80 2.39
N ALA A 356 24.86 41.02 2.52
CA ALA A 356 24.90 39.63 2.97
C ALA A 356 25.62 38.71 1.98
N GLN A 357 25.41 38.88 0.65
CA GLN A 357 26.15 38.15 -0.36
C GLN A 357 27.65 38.39 -0.29
N THR A 358 28.04 39.70 -0.23
CA THR A 358 29.43 40.12 -0.10
C THR A 358 30.09 39.51 1.14
N ALA A 359 29.40 39.57 2.30
CA ALA A 359 29.88 38.96 3.53
C ALA A 359 30.06 37.46 3.42
N THR A 360 29.08 36.75 2.84
CA THR A 360 29.14 35.28 2.64
C THR A 360 30.30 34.88 1.72
N LEU A 361 30.46 35.55 0.58
CA LEU A 361 31.57 35.32 -0.34
C LEU A 361 32.94 35.52 0.31
N ARG A 362 33.11 36.55 1.16
CA ARG A 362 34.34 36.79 1.94
C ARG A 362 34.61 35.65 2.91
N VAL A 363 33.60 35.11 3.58
CA VAL A 363 33.76 33.95 4.49
C VAL A 363 34.24 32.71 3.71
N ILE A 364 33.60 32.38 2.58
CA ILE A 364 34.00 31.24 1.78
C ILE A 364 35.42 31.44 1.20
N LEU A 365 35.75 32.67 0.77
CA LEU A 365 37.10 33.00 0.28
C LEU A 365 38.13 32.84 1.40
N ALA A 366 37.86 33.33 2.61
CA ALA A 366 38.76 33.19 3.75
C ALA A 366 39.06 31.69 4.05
N MET A 367 38.06 30.86 4.11
CA MET A 367 38.20 29.41 4.30
C MET A 367 39.02 28.76 3.17
N SER A 368 38.75 29.15 1.92
CA SER A 368 39.46 28.62 0.74
C SER A 368 40.92 29.03 0.69
N CYS A 369 41.24 30.29 0.98
CA CYS A 369 42.61 30.82 1.07
C CYS A 369 43.40 30.17 2.21
N HIS A 370 42.76 29.95 3.36
CA HIS A 370 43.37 29.24 4.48
C HIS A 370 43.78 27.83 4.10
N ARG A 371 42.88 27.06 3.41
CA ARG A 371 43.20 25.71 2.90
C ARG A 371 44.31 25.68 1.86
N GLN A 372 44.57 26.80 1.19
CA GLN A 372 45.67 26.95 0.22
C GLN A 372 46.96 27.47 0.87
N GLY A 373 47.02 27.69 2.17
CA GLY A 373 48.17 28.25 2.87
C GLY A 373 48.35 29.77 2.73
N GLN A 374 47.33 30.51 2.21
CA GLN A 374 47.34 31.96 2.00
C GLN A 374 46.80 32.66 3.26
N ALA A 375 47.58 32.60 4.36
CA ALA A 375 47.15 33.02 5.69
C ALA A 375 46.77 34.50 5.79
N ASP A 376 47.54 35.40 5.16
CA ASP A 376 47.29 36.84 5.22
C ASP A 376 45.97 37.22 4.53
N GLU A 377 45.71 36.67 3.34
CA GLU A 377 44.44 36.92 2.65
C GLU A 377 43.28 36.31 3.42
N ALA A 378 43.43 35.09 3.93
CA ALA A 378 42.40 34.43 4.74
C ALA A 378 42.04 35.28 5.96
N GLY A 379 42.99 35.75 6.72
CA GLY A 379 42.78 36.64 7.89
C GLY A 379 42.10 37.98 7.53
N SER A 380 42.61 38.61 6.44
CA SER A 380 42.02 39.87 5.96
C SER A 380 40.54 39.70 5.53
N GLN A 381 40.21 38.67 4.78
CA GLN A 381 38.84 38.42 4.31
C GLN A 381 37.89 38.03 5.47
N LEU A 382 38.42 37.24 6.42
CA LEU A 382 37.66 36.85 7.62
C LEU A 382 37.33 38.08 8.48
N ALA A 383 38.28 38.97 8.73
CA ALA A 383 38.09 40.18 9.52
C ALA A 383 37.04 41.12 8.89
N LYS A 384 37.12 41.33 7.56
CA LYS A 384 36.14 42.14 6.82
C LYS A 384 34.73 41.53 6.89
N ALA A 385 34.61 40.22 6.74
CA ALA A 385 33.30 39.55 6.83
C ALA A 385 32.74 39.62 8.24
N ARG A 386 33.55 39.35 9.26
CA ARG A 386 33.18 39.38 10.67
C ARG A 386 32.63 40.78 11.06
N ALA A 387 33.35 41.83 10.70
CA ALA A 387 32.93 43.19 11.04
C ALA A 387 31.54 43.53 10.51
N VAL A 388 31.22 43.11 9.28
CA VAL A 388 29.94 43.38 8.65
C VAL A 388 28.81 42.50 9.25
N ILE A 389 29.08 41.20 9.44
CA ILE A 389 28.08 40.26 9.98
C ILE A 389 27.74 40.62 11.42
N GLU A 390 28.75 40.87 12.28
CA GLU A 390 28.52 41.20 13.67
C GLU A 390 27.80 42.55 13.81
N ALA A 391 28.11 43.54 12.95
CA ALA A 391 27.41 44.83 12.94
C ALA A 391 25.91 44.62 12.61
N GLN A 392 25.59 43.78 11.63
CA GLN A 392 24.21 43.50 11.28
C GLN A 392 23.44 42.85 12.45
N PHE A 393 24.02 41.85 13.10
CA PHE A 393 23.38 41.17 14.24
C PHE A 393 23.27 42.12 15.47
N LYS A 394 24.11 43.10 15.59
CA LYS A 394 24.04 44.14 16.63
C LYS A 394 22.91 45.15 16.38
N THR A 395 22.66 45.47 15.10
CA THR A 395 21.57 46.34 14.68
C THR A 395 20.22 45.64 14.71
N GLY A 396 20.23 44.31 14.55
CA GLY A 396 19.04 43.45 14.39
C GLY A 396 18.82 43.00 12.95
N LEU A 397 18.11 41.88 12.80
CA LEU A 397 17.69 41.34 11.51
C LEU A 397 16.36 42.00 11.11
N GLU A 398 16.21 42.29 9.85
CA GLU A 398 15.01 42.94 9.30
C GLU A 398 14.03 41.87 8.71
N HIS A 399 12.73 42.18 8.80
CA HIS A 399 11.67 41.42 8.17
C HIS A 399 11.67 41.68 6.65
N GLY A 400 11.45 40.61 5.89
CA GLY A 400 11.34 40.68 4.44
C GLY A 400 12.67 40.80 3.70
N ASN A 401 12.61 41.31 2.47
CA ASN A 401 13.76 41.48 1.58
C ASN A 401 14.23 42.94 1.63
N SER A 402 15.44 43.16 2.09
CA SER A 402 16.09 44.49 2.06
C SER A 402 17.23 44.49 1.02
N SER A 403 17.71 45.70 0.69
CA SER A 403 18.93 45.85 -0.13
C SER A 403 20.17 45.24 0.54
N LEU A 404 20.09 44.94 1.83
CA LEU A 404 21.15 44.32 2.61
C LEU A 404 21.14 42.81 2.52
N GLY A 405 20.04 42.21 2.06
CA GLY A 405 19.78 40.75 1.99
C GLY A 405 18.64 40.31 2.89
N MET A 406 18.18 39.08 2.72
CA MET A 406 17.15 38.51 3.58
C MET A 406 17.72 38.11 4.94
N TRP A 407 16.88 38.07 5.98
CA TRP A 407 17.28 37.68 7.33
C TRP A 407 18.01 36.30 7.36
N TYR A 408 17.54 35.32 6.62
CA TYR A 408 18.17 33.99 6.55
C TYR A 408 19.51 34.00 5.81
N ASP A 409 19.78 34.94 4.90
CA ASP A 409 21.10 35.09 4.27
C ASP A 409 22.15 35.57 5.28
N TRP A 410 21.77 36.45 6.19
CA TRP A 410 22.60 36.90 7.31
C TRP A 410 22.88 35.75 8.28
N VAL A 411 21.87 34.95 8.60
CA VAL A 411 22.03 33.76 9.45
C VAL A 411 22.94 32.74 8.78
N PHE A 412 22.76 32.51 7.47
CA PHE A 412 23.65 31.67 6.66
C PHE A 412 25.13 32.17 6.76
N ALA A 413 25.35 33.45 6.54
CA ALA A 413 26.68 34.05 6.63
C ALA A 413 27.28 33.87 8.02
N ARG A 414 26.50 34.02 9.11
CA ARG A 414 26.94 33.82 10.50
C ARG A 414 27.32 32.34 10.78
N ILE A 415 26.54 31.40 10.28
CA ILE A 415 26.86 29.95 10.42
C ILE A 415 28.22 29.67 9.80
N LEU A 416 28.45 30.08 8.56
CA LEU A 416 29.74 29.91 7.90
C LEU A 416 30.87 30.68 8.56
N LEU A 417 30.60 31.89 9.11
CA LEU A 417 31.58 32.68 9.88
C LEU A 417 32.07 31.90 11.09
N ARG A 418 31.19 31.21 11.82
CA ARG A 418 31.59 30.36 12.95
C ARG A 418 32.51 29.21 12.49
N GLU A 419 32.18 28.55 11.37
CA GLU A 419 33.06 27.53 10.78
C GLU A 419 34.43 28.09 10.39
N ALA A 420 34.43 29.24 9.71
CA ALA A 420 35.66 29.89 9.29
C ALA A 420 36.54 30.34 10.49
N THR A 421 35.89 30.85 11.54
CA THR A 421 36.58 31.25 12.77
C THR A 421 37.23 30.06 13.49
N ALA A 422 36.48 28.95 13.56
CA ALA A 422 36.99 27.69 14.12
C ALA A 422 38.14 27.09 13.30
N LEU A 423 38.15 27.28 11.97
CA LEU A 423 39.19 26.79 11.07
C LEU A 423 40.46 27.64 11.09
N ILE A 424 40.32 28.95 11.06
CA ILE A 424 41.42 29.92 10.86
C ILE A 424 42.00 30.38 12.20
N GLY A 425 41.22 30.37 13.27
CA GLY A 425 41.53 30.95 14.57
C GLY A 425 41.16 32.44 14.67
N ASP A 426 41.00 32.93 15.89
CA ASP A 426 40.63 34.32 16.14
C ASP A 426 41.80 35.32 16.04
N GLY A 427 42.99 34.86 15.61
CA GLY A 427 44.21 35.67 15.72
C GLY A 427 44.66 35.89 17.19
N SER A 428 43.89 35.50 18.19
CA SER A 428 44.21 35.37 19.59
C SER A 428 44.23 33.88 19.93
N GLY A 429 45.40 33.30 20.06
CA GLY A 429 45.55 31.86 20.29
C GLY A 429 44.68 31.35 21.42
N ALA A 430 43.85 30.39 21.13
CA ALA A 430 43.25 29.37 21.95
C ALA A 430 41.75 29.29 21.83
N ALA A 431 41.29 28.20 21.21
CA ALA A 431 40.39 27.25 21.86
C ALA A 431 39.99 26.18 20.87
N ALA A 432 40.24 24.93 21.22
CA ALA A 432 39.97 23.72 20.45
C ALA A 432 38.46 23.56 20.20
N VAL A 433 38.14 23.28 18.95
CA VAL A 433 36.78 22.86 18.51
C VAL A 433 36.40 21.54 19.21
N PRO A 434 35.20 21.39 19.77
CA PRO A 434 34.72 20.10 20.20
C PRO A 434 34.61 19.17 18.95
N LYS A 435 35.26 18.03 18.99
CA LYS A 435 35.03 16.96 18.00
C LYS A 435 33.56 16.56 18.07
N GLN A 436 32.87 16.66 16.94
CA GLN A 436 31.54 16.11 16.76
C GLN A 436 31.57 14.60 17.02
N PRO A 437 30.49 14.00 17.64
CA PRO A 437 30.37 12.57 17.83
C PRO A 437 30.19 11.79 16.52
#